data_b65ae009ea7598ce8dd03a5860f347e0
#
_entry.id   b65ae009ea7598ce8dd03a5860f347e0
#
_cell.length_a   1.000
_cell.length_b   1.000
_cell.length_c   1.000
_cell.angle_alpha   90.00
_cell.angle_beta   90.00
_cell.angle_gamma   90.00
#
_symmetry.space_group_name_H-M   'P 1'
#
loop_
_entity.id
_entity.type
_entity.pdbx_description
1 polymer ?
#
loop_
_entity_poly.entity_id
_entity_poly.type
_entity_poly.pdbx_seq_one_letter_code
_entity_poly.pdbx_strand_id
1 'polypeptide(L)'
;MALDQAAAARVVNEYLDELDRRQKEGPLRLREGFEKSPPGVGVHELDKEMRVVRVNPEELRMLGYREDEMVGRVVWEIIVMQDASRRAIEQKLKGERELRPFVRSFKKADGTAIPLLLADRHIRDLRGEIVGLRTAMTEIKPDA
;
A
#
# COMPACT_ATOMS: atom_id res chain seq x y z
N MET A 1 -12.34 1.98 11.87
CA MET A 1 -11.97 2.78 13.06
C MET A 1 -10.58 3.38 12.85
N ALA A 2 -10.45 4.69 13.01
CA ALA A 2 -9.17 5.38 12.83
C ALA A 2 -8.25 5.18 14.05
N LEU A 3 -6.97 4.97 13.79
CA LEU A 3 -5.96 4.73 14.81
C LEU A 3 -5.05 5.95 14.97
N ASP A 4 -4.38 6.07 16.12
CA ASP A 4 -3.27 7.02 16.21
C ASP A 4 -2.09 6.50 15.36
N GLN A 5 -1.13 7.39 15.06
CA GLN A 5 -0.05 7.04 14.14
C GLN A 5 0.81 5.87 14.62
N ALA A 6 1.10 5.81 15.91
CA ALA A 6 1.95 4.73 16.46
C ALA A 6 1.25 3.37 16.35
N ALA A 7 -0.04 3.31 16.68
CA ALA A 7 -0.82 2.08 16.56
C ALA A 7 -0.96 1.67 15.10
N ALA A 8 -1.22 2.64 14.22
CA ALA A 8 -1.35 2.39 12.78
C ALA A 8 -0.05 1.83 12.20
N ALA A 9 1.10 2.43 12.53
CA ALA A 9 2.41 1.95 12.06
C ALA A 9 2.67 0.51 12.49
N ARG A 10 2.33 0.17 13.73
CA ARG A 10 2.49 -1.19 14.24
C ARG A 10 1.62 -2.19 13.46
N VAL A 11 0.35 -1.86 13.26
CA VAL A 11 -0.58 -2.74 12.57
C VAL A 11 -0.14 -3.01 11.13
N VAL A 12 0.22 -1.97 10.37
CA VAL A 12 0.63 -2.15 8.97
C VAL A 12 1.96 -2.89 8.86
N ASN A 13 2.92 -2.62 9.76
CA ASN A 13 4.21 -3.33 9.74
C ASN A 13 4.05 -4.80 10.10
N GLU A 14 3.24 -5.12 11.10
CA GLU A 14 2.97 -6.52 11.47
C GLU A 14 2.31 -7.28 10.32
N TYR A 15 1.39 -6.63 9.63
CA TYR A 15 0.74 -7.24 8.46
C TYR A 15 1.72 -7.46 7.31
N LEU A 16 2.59 -6.49 7.04
CA LEU A 16 3.62 -6.66 6.00
C LEU A 16 4.60 -7.79 6.35
N ASP A 17 4.97 -7.91 7.63
CA ASP A 17 5.81 -9.02 8.10
C ASP A 17 5.12 -10.36 7.84
N GLU A 18 3.81 -10.45 8.09
CA GLU A 18 3.05 -11.66 7.80
C GLU A 18 3.04 -11.98 6.30
N LEU A 19 2.85 -10.97 5.44
CA LEU A 19 2.86 -11.18 3.99
C LEU A 19 4.25 -11.62 3.50
N ASP A 20 5.33 -11.02 4.03
CA ASP A 20 6.69 -11.43 3.69
C ASP A 20 6.93 -12.89 4.05
N ARG A 21 6.44 -13.33 5.23
CA ARG A 21 6.55 -14.71 5.67
C ARG A 21 5.74 -15.64 4.75
N ARG A 22 4.50 -15.27 4.42
CA ARG A 22 3.65 -16.05 3.52
C ARG A 22 4.21 -16.17 2.11
N GLN A 23 4.87 -15.12 1.64
CA GLN A 23 5.52 -15.15 0.33
C GLN A 23 6.58 -16.24 0.24
N LYS A 24 7.32 -16.47 1.33
CA LYS A 24 8.31 -17.54 1.39
C LYS A 24 7.67 -18.93 1.40
N GLU A 25 6.44 -19.03 1.88
CA GLU A 25 5.69 -20.28 1.94
C GLU A 25 5.02 -20.65 0.60
N GLY A 26 4.90 -19.70 -0.30
CA GLY A 26 4.37 -19.94 -1.65
C GLY A 26 3.26 -18.98 -2.07
N PRO A 27 2.92 -18.97 -3.38
CA PRO A 27 1.95 -18.01 -3.94
C PRO A 27 0.54 -18.13 -3.35
N LEU A 28 0.08 -19.33 -3.03
CA LEU A 28 -1.26 -19.50 -2.46
C LEU A 28 -1.33 -18.93 -1.04
N ARG A 29 -0.29 -19.11 -0.24
CA ARG A 29 -0.23 -18.58 1.11
C ARG A 29 -0.22 -17.05 1.09
N LEU A 30 0.57 -16.47 0.19
CA LEU A 30 0.61 -15.02 0.00
C LEU A 30 -0.76 -14.50 -0.40
N ARG A 31 -1.39 -15.14 -1.37
CA ARG A 31 -2.71 -14.74 -1.87
C ARG A 31 -3.76 -14.76 -0.75
N GLU A 32 -3.78 -15.81 0.06
CA GLU A 32 -4.71 -15.90 1.18
C GLU A 32 -4.53 -14.75 2.16
N GLY A 33 -3.28 -14.44 2.52
CA GLY A 33 -2.97 -13.33 3.42
C GLY A 33 -3.30 -11.97 2.83
N PHE A 34 -3.08 -11.83 1.52
CA PHE A 34 -3.39 -10.59 0.80
C PHE A 34 -4.90 -10.34 0.77
N GLU A 35 -5.69 -11.35 0.55
CA GLU A 35 -7.16 -11.24 0.50
C GLU A 35 -7.79 -11.08 1.88
N LYS A 36 -7.18 -11.63 2.93
CA LYS A 36 -7.72 -11.64 4.30
C LYS A 36 -6.86 -10.80 5.23
N SER A 37 -6.80 -9.51 4.97
CA SER A 37 -6.08 -8.59 5.84
C SER A 37 -6.80 -8.35 7.17
N PRO A 38 -6.10 -7.84 8.20
CA PRO A 38 -6.76 -7.38 9.41
C PRO A 38 -7.81 -6.31 9.09
N PRO A 39 -8.87 -6.20 9.92
CA PRO A 39 -9.90 -5.18 9.69
C PRO A 39 -9.30 -3.77 9.58
N GLY A 40 -9.72 -3.02 8.57
CA GLY A 40 -9.27 -1.66 8.35
C GLY A 40 -7.88 -1.53 7.71
N VAL A 41 -7.26 -2.64 7.32
CA VAL A 41 -5.92 -2.60 6.69
C VAL A 41 -6.04 -2.98 5.22
N GLY A 42 -5.73 -2.02 4.35
CA GLY A 42 -5.65 -2.25 2.91
C GLY A 42 -4.23 -2.58 2.48
N VAL A 43 -4.10 -3.22 1.33
CA VAL A 43 -2.79 -3.50 0.74
C VAL A 43 -2.91 -3.55 -0.79
N HIS A 44 -1.90 -3.00 -1.46
CA HIS A 44 -1.79 -3.12 -2.91
C HIS A 44 -0.34 -3.34 -3.29
N GLU A 45 -0.13 -3.76 -4.54
CA GLU A 45 1.20 -3.94 -5.10
C GLU A 45 1.32 -3.13 -6.38
N LEU A 46 2.49 -2.51 -6.57
CA LEU A 46 2.82 -1.73 -7.76
C LEU A 46 3.92 -2.43 -8.53
N ASP A 47 3.91 -2.28 -9.86
CA ASP A 47 5.03 -2.64 -10.70
C ASP A 47 6.03 -1.47 -10.80
N LYS A 48 7.07 -1.61 -11.64
CA LYS A 48 8.11 -0.60 -11.82
C LYS A 48 7.60 0.68 -12.46
N GLU A 49 6.47 0.62 -13.16
CA GLU A 49 5.85 1.77 -13.80
C GLU A 49 4.83 2.44 -12.87
N MET A 50 4.81 2.07 -11.59
CA MET A 50 3.90 2.62 -10.58
C MET A 50 2.43 2.28 -10.83
N ARG A 51 2.16 1.24 -11.63
CA ARG A 51 0.80 0.79 -11.85
C ARG A 51 0.39 -0.22 -10.81
N VAL A 52 -0.85 -0.12 -10.35
CA VAL A 52 -1.43 -1.09 -9.43
C VAL A 52 -1.59 -2.41 -10.18
N VAL A 53 -0.95 -3.47 -9.68
CA VAL A 53 -1.08 -4.81 -10.26
C VAL A 53 -1.99 -5.70 -9.44
N ARG A 54 -2.16 -5.39 -8.15
CA ARG A 54 -3.03 -6.13 -7.25
C ARG A 54 -3.47 -5.23 -6.10
N VAL A 55 -4.73 -5.36 -5.69
CA VAL A 55 -5.31 -4.61 -4.58
C VAL A 55 -6.26 -5.51 -3.82
N ASN A 56 -6.25 -5.45 -2.48
CA ASN A 56 -7.11 -6.32 -1.70
C ASN A 56 -8.51 -5.72 -1.49
N PRO A 57 -9.50 -6.53 -1.11
CA PRO A 57 -10.88 -6.05 -0.93
C PRO A 57 -11.00 -4.93 0.11
N GLU A 58 -10.21 -4.98 1.18
CA GLU A 58 -10.30 -3.97 2.24
C GLU A 58 -9.87 -2.58 1.74
N GLU A 59 -8.82 -2.50 0.93
CA GLU A 59 -8.41 -1.23 0.34
C GLU A 59 -9.49 -0.68 -0.61
N LEU A 60 -10.08 -1.53 -1.42
CA LEU A 60 -11.17 -1.12 -2.32
C LEU A 60 -12.34 -0.56 -1.53
N ARG A 61 -12.70 -1.21 -0.42
CA ARG A 61 -13.77 -0.74 0.44
C ARG A 61 -13.44 0.62 1.07
N MET A 62 -12.20 0.77 1.57
CA MET A 62 -11.75 2.01 2.20
C MET A 62 -11.78 3.19 1.23
N LEU A 63 -11.35 2.98 0.00
CA LEU A 63 -11.21 4.04 -0.99
C LEU A 63 -12.44 4.22 -1.87
N GLY A 64 -13.32 3.22 -1.92
CA GLY A 64 -14.58 3.29 -2.67
C GLY A 64 -14.44 2.98 -4.15
N TYR A 65 -13.27 2.50 -4.61
CA TYR A 65 -13.08 2.12 -6.00
C TYR A 65 -13.45 0.66 -6.23
N ARG A 66 -13.79 0.32 -7.48
CA ARG A 66 -13.87 -1.05 -7.93
C ARG A 66 -12.47 -1.54 -8.30
N GLU A 67 -12.29 -2.85 -8.28
CA GLU A 67 -11.01 -3.44 -8.66
C GLU A 67 -10.57 -3.02 -10.06
N ASP A 68 -11.51 -3.01 -11.03
CA ASP A 68 -11.21 -2.62 -12.41
C ASP A 68 -10.91 -1.11 -12.55
N GLU A 69 -11.23 -0.31 -11.56
CA GLU A 69 -10.87 1.10 -11.54
C GLU A 69 -9.47 1.34 -10.96
N MET A 70 -8.91 0.37 -10.21
CA MET A 70 -7.59 0.51 -9.60
C MET A 70 -6.51 -0.27 -10.32
N VAL A 71 -6.76 -1.53 -10.66
CA VAL A 71 -5.76 -2.38 -11.32
C VAL A 71 -5.42 -1.81 -12.69
N GLY A 72 -4.14 -1.65 -12.97
CA GLY A 72 -3.63 -1.05 -14.19
C GLY A 72 -3.48 0.46 -14.15
N ARG A 73 -4.00 1.11 -13.11
CA ARG A 73 -3.93 2.56 -12.95
C ARG A 73 -2.60 2.97 -12.32
N VAL A 74 -2.07 4.11 -12.71
CA VAL A 74 -0.89 4.67 -12.08
C VAL A 74 -1.30 5.22 -10.70
N VAL A 75 -0.67 4.68 -9.64
CA VAL A 75 -1.14 4.91 -8.28
C VAL A 75 -1.12 6.36 -7.84
N TRP A 76 -0.13 7.16 -8.30
CA TRP A 76 -0.03 8.54 -7.85
C TRP A 76 -1.19 9.43 -8.34
N GLU A 77 -2.00 8.95 -9.30
CA GLU A 77 -3.18 9.69 -9.75
C GLU A 77 -4.29 9.76 -8.69
N ILE A 78 -4.29 8.84 -7.72
CA ILE A 78 -5.27 8.85 -6.62
C ILE A 78 -4.70 9.40 -5.33
N ILE A 79 -3.52 10.02 -5.38
CA ILE A 79 -2.86 10.63 -4.22
C ILE A 79 -3.02 12.13 -4.30
N VAL A 80 -3.30 12.78 -3.16
CA VAL A 80 -3.58 14.21 -3.12
C VAL A 80 -2.38 15.06 -3.59
N MET A 81 -1.17 14.72 -3.16
CA MET A 81 0.07 15.44 -3.54
C MET A 81 0.78 14.72 -4.69
N GLN A 82 0.22 14.77 -5.88
CA GLN A 82 0.64 13.91 -7.00
C GLN A 82 2.12 14.00 -7.37
N ASP A 83 2.65 15.22 -7.55
CA ASP A 83 4.05 15.37 -8.00
C ASP A 83 5.06 14.88 -6.96
N ALA A 84 4.88 15.28 -5.69
CA ALA A 84 5.77 14.84 -4.62
C ALA A 84 5.68 13.33 -4.42
N SER A 85 4.47 12.76 -4.52
CA SER A 85 4.24 11.34 -4.37
C SER A 85 4.87 10.54 -5.49
N ARG A 86 4.76 11.02 -6.71
CA ARG A 86 5.39 10.39 -7.87
C ARG A 86 6.89 10.28 -7.69
N ARG A 87 7.56 11.39 -7.32
CA ARG A 87 9.00 11.39 -7.11
C ARG A 87 9.43 10.44 -5.99
N ALA A 88 8.67 10.43 -4.88
CA ALA A 88 8.95 9.53 -3.77
C ALA A 88 8.85 8.06 -4.18
N ILE A 89 7.80 7.70 -4.92
CA ILE A 89 7.59 6.33 -5.38
C ILE A 89 8.70 5.92 -6.36
N GLU A 90 9.07 6.81 -7.29
CA GLU A 90 10.16 6.54 -8.22
C GLU A 90 11.48 6.25 -7.49
N GLN A 91 11.81 7.04 -6.46
CA GLN A 91 13.02 6.84 -5.66
C GLN A 91 12.98 5.51 -4.90
N LYS A 92 11.84 5.14 -4.37
CA LYS A 92 11.65 3.87 -3.67
C LYS A 92 11.85 2.69 -4.61
N LEU A 93 11.29 2.76 -5.81
CA LEU A 93 11.44 1.70 -6.82
C LEU A 93 12.87 1.54 -7.30
N LYS A 94 13.65 2.63 -7.29
CA LYS A 94 15.08 2.59 -7.64
C LYS A 94 15.97 2.16 -6.47
N GLY A 95 15.41 1.98 -5.27
CA GLY A 95 16.19 1.66 -4.09
C GLY A 95 16.99 2.83 -3.53
N GLU A 96 16.67 4.06 -3.93
CA GLU A 96 17.38 5.27 -3.54
C GLU A 96 16.82 5.92 -2.28
N ARG A 97 15.74 5.39 -1.74
CA ARG A 97 15.07 5.95 -0.58
C ARG A 97 14.81 4.86 0.46
N GLU A 98 15.10 5.16 1.73
CA GLU A 98 14.79 4.26 2.83
C GLU A 98 13.27 4.13 2.99
N LEU A 99 12.81 2.91 3.23
CA LEU A 99 11.38 2.63 3.43
C LEU A 99 11.02 2.76 4.90
N ARG A 100 10.25 3.81 5.23
CA ARG A 100 9.75 4.07 6.58
C ARG A 100 8.25 4.30 6.51
N PRO A 101 7.50 4.01 7.59
CA PRO A 101 6.09 4.40 7.62
C PRO A 101 5.94 5.92 7.41
N PHE A 102 4.90 6.30 6.71
CA PHE A 102 4.65 7.70 6.39
C PHE A 102 3.15 7.97 6.31
N VAL A 103 2.77 9.24 6.41
CA VAL A 103 1.37 9.66 6.32
C VAL A 103 1.12 10.25 4.94
N ARG A 104 0.00 9.88 4.35
CA ARG A 104 -0.40 10.40 3.05
C ARG A 104 -1.92 10.39 2.94
N SER A 105 -2.48 11.42 2.28
CA SER A 105 -3.90 11.45 2.00
C SER A 105 -4.17 10.90 0.61
N PHE A 106 -5.11 9.98 0.53
CA PHE A 106 -5.58 9.43 -0.73
C PHE A 106 -6.94 10.03 -1.07
N LYS A 107 -7.20 10.14 -2.37
CA LYS A 107 -8.48 10.59 -2.88
C LYS A 107 -9.39 9.39 -3.04
N LYS A 108 -10.53 9.42 -2.34
CA LYS A 108 -11.55 8.39 -2.47
C LYS A 108 -12.33 8.56 -3.77
N ALA A 109 -13.06 7.54 -4.17
CA ALA A 109 -13.87 7.57 -5.39
C ALA A 109 -14.93 8.68 -5.36
N ASP A 110 -15.41 9.07 -4.19
CA ASP A 110 -16.39 10.16 -4.03
C ASP A 110 -15.75 11.56 -4.06
N GLY A 111 -14.44 11.66 -4.25
CA GLY A 111 -13.71 12.92 -4.30
C GLY A 111 -13.20 13.43 -2.97
N THR A 112 -13.59 12.82 -1.85
CA THR A 112 -13.09 13.22 -0.53
C THR A 112 -11.71 12.62 -0.27
N ALA A 113 -10.95 13.21 0.65
CA ALA A 113 -9.65 12.71 1.04
C ALA A 113 -9.74 11.88 2.32
N ILE A 114 -8.90 10.85 2.43
CA ILE A 114 -8.79 10.02 3.62
C ILE A 114 -7.33 10.03 4.08
N PRO A 115 -7.05 10.38 5.36
CA PRO A 115 -5.68 10.35 5.87
C PRO A 115 -5.29 8.91 6.21
N LEU A 116 -4.15 8.47 5.68
CA LEU A 116 -3.68 7.10 5.86
C LEU A 116 -2.27 7.09 6.39
N LEU A 117 -1.96 6.09 7.19
CA LEU A 117 -0.58 5.72 7.47
C LEU A 117 -0.23 4.55 6.59
N LEU A 118 0.87 4.67 5.87
CA LEU A 118 1.33 3.69 4.91
C LEU A 118 2.71 3.18 5.30
N ALA A 119 2.99 1.94 4.88
CA ALA A 119 4.35 1.40 4.91
C ALA A 119 4.55 0.58 3.65
N ASP A 120 5.77 0.62 3.12
CA ASP A 120 6.14 -0.07 1.88
C ASP A 120 7.14 -1.17 2.17
N ARG A 121 7.11 -2.22 1.36
CA ARG A 121 8.15 -3.23 1.25
C ARG A 121 8.51 -3.42 -0.21
N HIS A 122 9.79 -3.62 -0.50
CA HIS A 122 10.20 -3.94 -1.86
C HIS A 122 9.72 -5.34 -2.25
N ILE A 123 9.25 -5.47 -3.48
CA ILE A 123 9.03 -6.79 -4.09
C ILE A 123 10.24 -7.06 -4.95
N ARG A 124 10.92 -8.19 -4.69
CA ARG A 124 12.14 -8.56 -5.41
C ARG A 124 11.92 -9.85 -6.20
N ASP A 125 12.58 -9.94 -7.35
CA ASP A 125 12.60 -11.16 -8.13
C ASP A 125 13.63 -12.16 -7.57
N LEU A 126 13.80 -13.29 -8.23
CA LEU A 126 14.72 -14.33 -7.80
C LEU A 126 16.19 -13.89 -7.84
N ARG A 127 16.50 -12.82 -8.57
CA ARG A 127 17.85 -12.25 -8.63
C ARG A 127 18.08 -11.19 -7.56
N GLY A 128 17.06 -10.89 -6.76
CA GLY A 128 17.12 -9.86 -5.73
C GLY A 128 16.89 -8.44 -6.25
N GLU A 129 16.52 -8.28 -7.51
CA GLU A 129 16.23 -6.96 -8.09
C GLU A 129 14.84 -6.50 -7.68
N ILE A 130 14.71 -5.18 -7.45
CA ILE A 130 13.42 -4.57 -7.10
C ILE A 130 12.54 -4.57 -8.36
N VAL A 131 11.38 -5.21 -8.27
CA VAL A 131 10.42 -5.27 -9.38
C VAL A 131 9.09 -4.61 -9.03
N GLY A 132 8.93 -4.12 -7.80
CA GLY A 132 7.73 -3.44 -7.39
C GLY A 132 7.74 -3.04 -5.93
N LEU A 133 6.61 -2.53 -5.46
CA LEU A 133 6.37 -2.19 -4.05
C LEU A 133 5.08 -2.82 -3.58
N ARG A 134 5.10 -3.31 -2.34
CA ARG A 134 3.89 -3.73 -1.62
C ARG A 134 3.64 -2.69 -0.54
N THR A 135 2.46 -2.08 -0.56
CA THR A 135 2.10 -1.00 0.34
C THR A 135 0.87 -1.38 1.15
N ALA A 136 1.01 -1.41 2.47
CA ALA A 136 -0.12 -1.59 3.37
C ALA A 136 -0.50 -0.25 3.98
N MET A 137 -1.77 -0.08 4.32
CA MET A 137 -2.27 1.18 4.82
C MET A 137 -3.45 1.00 5.77
N THR A 138 -3.61 1.94 6.67
CA THR A 138 -4.80 2.02 7.52
C THR A 138 -5.12 3.48 7.81
N GLU A 139 -6.39 3.75 8.07
CA GLU A 139 -6.84 5.11 8.37
C GLU A 139 -6.33 5.57 9.73
N ILE A 140 -5.85 6.81 9.80
CA ILE A 140 -5.42 7.43 11.04
C ILE A 140 -6.38 8.54 11.45
N LYS A 141 -6.37 8.85 12.76
CA LYS A 141 -7.12 9.98 13.28
C LYS A 141 -6.57 11.26 12.70
N PRO A 142 -7.42 12.20 12.27
CA PRO A 142 -6.93 13.50 11.85
C PRO A 142 -6.24 14.20 13.02
N ASP A 143 -5.22 14.99 12.71
CA ASP A 143 -4.56 15.81 13.73
C ASP A 143 -5.56 16.81 14.27
N ALA A 144 -5.60 16.92 15.59
CA ALA A 144 -6.51 17.84 16.29
C ALA A 144 -6.07 19.30 16.10
#